data_2cb6e83f310cf1070b169352c0256169
#
_entry.id   2cb6e83f310cf1070b169352c0256169
#
_cell.length_a   1.000
_cell.length_b   1.000
_cell.length_c   1.000
_cell.angle_alpha   90.00
_cell.angle_beta   90.00
_cell.angle_gamma   90.00
#
_symmetry.space_group_name_H-M   'P 1'
#
loop_
_entity.id
_entity.type
_entity.pdbx_description
1 polymer ?
#
loop_
_entity_poly.entity_id
_entity_poly.type
_entity_poly.pdbx_seq_one_letter_code
_entity_poly.pdbx_strand_id
1 'polypeptide(L)'
;IHAEAYAAGELKHGPLALIDADMPVIVVAPNNELLEKIKSNIEEVRARGGQLYVFADKEAGFSEAEGMKIITMPTVNDITAPIYYTVPMQLLAYNIALIKGTDVDQPRNLAKAVTVE
;
A
#
# COMPACT_ATOMS: atom_id res chain seq x y z
N ILE A 1 -0.33 -4.02 13.72
CA ILE A 1 0.73 -3.41 12.87
C ILE A 1 0.43 -1.93 12.78
N HIS A 2 1.43 -1.12 13.10
CA HIS A 2 1.36 0.31 12.79
C HIS A 2 1.60 0.49 11.28
N ALA A 3 0.77 1.27 10.62
CA ALA A 3 0.90 1.58 9.20
C ALA A 3 0.50 3.04 8.95
N GLU A 4 1.22 3.69 8.06
CA GLU A 4 0.96 5.07 7.66
C GLU A 4 0.79 5.15 6.15
N ALA A 5 -0.06 6.07 5.70
CA ALA A 5 -0.32 6.28 4.29
C ALA A 5 0.12 7.68 3.85
N TYR A 6 0.81 7.73 2.74
CA TYR A 6 1.33 8.97 2.15
C TYR A 6 1.01 9.05 0.66
N ALA A 7 0.84 10.24 0.15
CA ALA A 7 0.98 10.45 -1.28
C ALA A 7 2.43 10.13 -1.68
N ALA A 8 2.62 9.37 -2.78
CA ALA A 8 3.95 8.86 -3.15
C ALA A 8 5.02 9.96 -3.26
N GLY A 9 4.63 11.15 -3.76
CA GLY A 9 5.52 12.31 -3.85
C GLY A 9 5.97 12.89 -2.50
N GLU A 10 5.27 12.56 -1.39
CA GLU A 10 5.60 13.04 -0.05
C GLU A 10 6.62 12.16 0.68
N LEU A 11 6.91 10.95 0.17
CA LEU A 11 7.88 10.05 0.79
C LEU A 11 9.25 10.70 1.01
N LYS A 12 9.71 11.47 0.06
CA LYS A 12 11.02 12.16 0.11
C LYS A 12 11.11 13.24 1.18
N HIS A 13 10.00 13.66 1.77
CA HIS A 13 9.93 14.71 2.79
C HIS A 13 10.07 14.18 4.23
N GLY A 14 10.57 12.95 4.40
CA GLY A 14 10.83 12.34 5.69
C GLY A 14 10.64 10.84 5.73
N PRO A 15 9.44 10.30 5.38
CA PRO A 15 9.15 8.87 5.52
C PRO A 15 10.11 7.94 4.77
N LEU A 16 10.71 8.41 3.68
CA LEU A 16 11.70 7.65 2.91
C LEU A 16 12.93 7.24 3.76
N ALA A 17 13.23 7.99 4.82
CA ALA A 17 14.32 7.65 5.74
C ALA A 17 14.03 6.41 6.61
N LEU A 18 12.75 5.99 6.70
CA LEU A 18 12.33 4.82 7.46
C LEU A 18 12.39 3.53 6.63
N ILE A 19 12.67 3.63 5.33
CA ILE A 19 12.69 2.47 4.43
C ILE A 19 13.97 1.68 4.65
N ASP A 20 13.79 0.39 4.93
CA ASP A 20 14.83 -0.62 5.03
C ASP A 20 14.32 -1.98 4.48
N ALA A 21 15.14 -3.02 4.59
CA ALA A 21 14.81 -4.35 4.08
C ALA A 21 13.68 -5.06 4.84
N ASP A 22 13.36 -4.64 6.05
CA ASP A 22 12.30 -5.21 6.89
C ASP A 22 11.00 -4.41 6.81
N MET A 23 11.01 -3.29 6.10
CA MET A 23 9.85 -2.42 5.93
C MET A 23 9.07 -2.78 4.66
N PRO A 24 7.89 -3.42 4.76
CA PRO A 24 7.02 -3.63 3.60
C PRO A 24 6.37 -2.31 3.18
N VAL A 25 6.47 -2.01 1.89
CA VAL A 25 5.88 -0.81 1.29
C VAL A 25 4.78 -1.23 0.32
N ILE A 26 3.55 -0.85 0.63
CA ILE A 26 2.40 -1.09 -0.23
C ILE A 26 2.22 0.11 -1.16
N VAL A 27 2.20 -0.13 -2.45
CA VAL A 27 2.03 0.92 -3.46
C VAL A 27 0.73 0.70 -4.22
N VAL A 28 -0.03 1.76 -4.40
CA VAL A 28 -1.21 1.82 -5.27
C VAL A 28 -0.83 2.61 -6.52
N ALA A 29 -0.85 1.94 -7.68
CA ALA A 29 -0.36 2.49 -8.94
C ALA A 29 -1.41 2.38 -10.07
N PRO A 30 -2.46 3.21 -10.06
CA PRO A 30 -3.39 3.31 -11.17
C PRO A 30 -2.68 3.86 -12.41
N ASN A 31 -3.19 3.50 -13.58
CA ASN A 31 -2.69 4.02 -14.85
C ASN A 31 -3.29 5.40 -15.14
N ASN A 32 -2.72 6.44 -14.57
CA ASN A 32 -3.13 7.83 -14.74
C ASN A 32 -1.92 8.76 -14.95
N GLU A 33 -2.15 10.04 -15.00
CA GLU A 33 -1.11 11.07 -15.23
C GLU A 33 0.05 11.06 -14.20
N LEU A 34 -0.15 10.47 -13.02
CA LEU A 34 0.87 10.40 -11.97
C LEU A 34 1.72 9.13 -12.05
N LEU A 35 1.41 8.19 -12.96
CA LEU A 35 2.06 6.87 -13.02
C LEU A 35 3.59 6.97 -13.12
N GLU A 36 4.12 7.83 -13.98
CA GLU A 36 5.58 7.97 -14.14
C GLU A 36 6.26 8.54 -12.88
N LYS A 37 5.56 9.39 -12.14
CA LYS A 37 6.05 9.87 -10.83
C LYS A 37 6.05 8.76 -9.79
N ILE A 38 5.02 7.91 -9.80
CA ILE A 38 4.93 6.74 -8.92
C ILE A 38 6.08 5.77 -9.23
N LYS A 39 6.36 5.49 -10.51
CA LYS A 39 7.50 4.66 -10.90
C LYS A 39 8.83 5.20 -10.37
N SER A 40 9.05 6.50 -10.48
CA SER A 40 10.25 7.14 -9.94
C SER A 40 10.36 6.96 -8.41
N ASN A 41 9.26 7.15 -7.67
CA ASN A 41 9.25 6.96 -6.22
C ASN A 41 9.49 5.48 -5.84
N ILE A 42 9.00 4.53 -6.63
CA ILE A 42 9.26 3.10 -6.44
C ILE A 42 10.78 2.82 -6.53
N GLU A 43 11.45 3.38 -7.53
CA GLU A 43 12.91 3.20 -7.66
C GLU A 43 13.69 3.81 -6.48
N GLU A 44 13.21 4.92 -5.92
CA GLU A 44 13.81 5.50 -4.70
C GLU A 44 13.68 4.59 -3.47
N VAL A 45 12.53 3.90 -3.33
CA VAL A 45 12.31 2.90 -2.27
C VAL A 45 13.19 1.67 -2.50
N ARG A 46 13.25 1.16 -3.74
CA ARG A 46 14.10 0.01 -4.11
C ARG A 46 15.57 0.26 -3.83
N ALA A 47 16.07 1.44 -4.16
CA ALA A 47 17.46 1.83 -3.92
C ALA A 47 17.84 1.79 -2.42
N ARG A 48 16.86 1.77 -1.51
CA ARG A 48 17.05 1.66 -0.06
C ARG A 48 16.76 0.25 0.49
N GLY A 49 16.52 -0.71 -0.40
CA GLY A 49 16.25 -2.11 -0.03
C GLY A 49 14.83 -2.38 0.45
N GLY A 50 13.90 -1.43 0.32
CA GLY A 50 12.51 -1.62 0.73
C GLY A 50 11.82 -2.74 -0.03
N GLN A 51 10.96 -3.49 0.66
CA GLN A 51 10.17 -4.59 0.09
C GLN A 51 8.85 -4.06 -0.45
N LEU A 52 8.68 -4.06 -1.75
CA LEU A 52 7.55 -3.46 -2.44
C LEU A 52 6.47 -4.48 -2.82
N TYR A 53 5.22 -4.12 -2.55
CA TYR A 53 4.01 -4.81 -3.01
C TYR A 53 3.16 -3.80 -3.79
N VAL A 54 3.23 -3.87 -5.12
CA VAL A 54 2.65 -2.86 -6.01
C VAL A 54 1.32 -3.36 -6.57
N PHE A 55 0.23 -2.75 -6.17
CA PHE A 55 -1.09 -2.94 -6.75
C PHE A 55 -1.19 -2.06 -7.99
N ALA A 56 -0.89 -2.64 -9.14
CA ALA A 56 -0.71 -1.91 -10.39
C ALA A 56 -1.78 -2.22 -11.41
N ASP A 57 -2.24 -1.22 -12.12
CA ASP A 57 -3.02 -1.40 -13.33
C ASP A 57 -2.27 -2.32 -14.31
N LYS A 58 -2.97 -3.26 -14.93
CA LYS A 58 -2.40 -4.22 -15.89
C LYS A 58 -1.70 -3.56 -17.08
N GLU A 59 -2.08 -2.33 -17.42
CA GLU A 59 -1.52 -1.55 -18.53
C GLU A 59 -0.41 -0.58 -18.05
N ALA A 60 -0.11 -0.54 -16.76
CA ALA A 60 0.89 0.37 -16.20
C ALA A 60 2.34 -0.04 -16.53
N GLY A 61 2.56 -1.25 -17.09
CA GLY A 61 3.86 -1.70 -17.54
C GLY A 61 4.85 -2.05 -16.43
N PHE A 62 4.34 -2.48 -15.26
CA PHE A 62 5.18 -3.01 -14.20
C PHE A 62 5.56 -4.48 -14.44
N SER A 63 6.75 -4.85 -13.98
CA SER A 63 7.22 -6.23 -13.96
C SER A 63 7.78 -6.57 -12.58
N GLU A 64 7.64 -7.81 -12.16
CA GLU A 64 8.25 -8.29 -10.92
C GLU A 64 9.78 -8.21 -11.00
N ALA A 65 10.39 -7.90 -9.87
CA ALA A 65 11.82 -7.84 -9.70
C ALA A 65 12.20 -8.26 -8.27
N GLU A 66 13.48 -8.39 -8.01
CA GLU A 66 13.94 -8.63 -6.64
C GLU A 66 13.46 -7.50 -5.71
N GLY A 67 12.86 -7.89 -4.58
CA GLY A 67 12.25 -6.96 -3.63
C GLY A 67 10.98 -6.27 -4.11
N MET A 68 10.41 -6.67 -5.26
CA MET A 68 9.18 -6.07 -5.78
C MET A 68 8.21 -7.12 -6.32
N LYS A 69 7.05 -7.22 -5.70
CA LYS A 69 5.91 -8.05 -6.11
C LYS A 69 4.84 -7.20 -6.75
N ILE A 70 4.25 -7.71 -7.85
CA ILE A 70 3.17 -7.02 -8.56
C ILE A 70 1.85 -7.75 -8.36
N ILE A 71 0.86 -7.02 -7.88
CA ILE A 71 -0.54 -7.46 -7.81
C ILE A 71 -1.28 -6.73 -8.92
N THR A 72 -1.61 -7.46 -9.97
CA THR A 72 -2.24 -6.90 -11.15
C THR A 72 -3.69 -6.52 -10.88
N MET A 73 -4.01 -5.26 -11.14
CA MET A 73 -5.35 -4.69 -11.02
C MET A 73 -5.96 -4.46 -12.40
N PRO A 74 -7.29 -4.55 -12.53
CA PRO A 74 -7.96 -4.21 -13.77
C PRO A 74 -7.79 -2.72 -14.09
N THR A 75 -7.76 -2.39 -15.38
CA THR A 75 -7.84 -0.99 -15.81
C THR A 75 -9.22 -0.42 -15.51
N VAL A 76 -9.23 0.70 -14.81
CA VAL A 76 -10.44 1.42 -14.43
C VAL A 76 -10.24 2.91 -14.68
N ASN A 77 -11.36 3.65 -14.81
CA ASN A 77 -11.29 5.10 -14.94
C ASN A 77 -10.96 5.79 -13.60
N ASP A 78 -10.51 7.02 -13.65
CA ASP A 78 -10.07 7.80 -12.48
C ASP A 78 -11.16 8.00 -11.43
N ILE A 79 -12.44 8.04 -11.84
CA ILE A 79 -13.57 8.22 -10.91
C ILE A 79 -13.78 6.98 -10.05
N THR A 80 -13.64 5.79 -10.65
CA THR A 80 -13.87 4.51 -9.96
C THR A 80 -12.59 3.93 -9.34
N ALA A 81 -11.42 4.38 -9.76
CA ALA A 81 -10.13 3.86 -9.27
C ALA A 81 -10.03 3.85 -7.73
N PRO A 82 -10.41 4.90 -6.98
CA PRO A 82 -10.34 4.86 -5.53
C PRO A 82 -11.14 3.73 -4.91
N ILE A 83 -12.32 3.41 -5.46
CA ILE A 83 -13.17 2.30 -4.99
C ILE A 83 -12.47 0.97 -5.28
N TYR A 84 -12.03 0.77 -6.52
CA TYR A 84 -11.37 -0.47 -6.95
C TYR A 84 -10.12 -0.79 -6.15
N TYR A 85 -9.27 0.19 -5.90
CA TYR A 85 -8.02 0.00 -5.15
C TYR A 85 -8.23 -0.10 -3.64
N THR A 86 -9.34 0.41 -3.11
CA THR A 86 -9.67 0.26 -1.69
C THR A 86 -10.01 -1.19 -1.33
N VAL A 87 -10.71 -1.91 -2.20
CA VAL A 87 -11.12 -3.31 -1.92
C VAL A 87 -9.92 -4.22 -1.61
N PRO A 88 -8.87 -4.31 -2.44
CA PRO A 88 -7.71 -5.14 -2.11
C PRO A 88 -6.95 -4.64 -0.87
N MET A 89 -6.98 -3.36 -0.54
CA MET A 89 -6.39 -2.86 0.71
C MET A 89 -7.17 -3.36 1.93
N GLN A 90 -8.50 -3.39 1.86
CA GLN A 90 -9.34 -3.97 2.92
C GLN A 90 -9.08 -5.47 3.06
N LEU A 91 -8.99 -6.21 1.94
CA LEU A 91 -8.67 -7.64 1.94
C LEU A 91 -7.26 -7.91 2.50
N LEU A 92 -6.29 -7.07 2.18
CA LEU A 92 -4.94 -7.15 2.74
C LEU A 92 -4.97 -6.97 4.26
N ALA A 93 -5.63 -5.93 4.75
CA ALA A 93 -5.77 -5.67 6.19
C ALA A 93 -6.46 -6.82 6.92
N TYR A 94 -7.55 -7.35 6.34
CA TYR A 94 -8.27 -8.51 6.86
C TYR A 94 -7.38 -9.75 6.98
N ASN A 95 -6.69 -10.12 5.90
CA ASN A 95 -5.83 -11.30 5.89
C ASN A 95 -4.63 -11.16 6.84
N ILE A 96 -4.03 -9.98 6.95
CA ILE A 96 -2.97 -9.70 7.91
C ILE A 96 -3.49 -9.86 9.34
N ALA A 97 -4.69 -9.38 9.64
CA ALA A 97 -5.31 -9.53 10.96
C ALA A 97 -5.52 -11.02 11.31
N LEU A 98 -6.01 -11.83 10.36
CA LEU A 98 -6.17 -13.27 10.54
C LEU A 98 -4.82 -13.97 10.80
N ILE A 99 -3.79 -13.67 10.00
CA ILE A 99 -2.43 -14.23 10.17
C ILE A 99 -1.87 -13.90 11.56
N LYS A 100 -2.16 -12.70 12.06
CA LYS A 100 -1.75 -12.28 13.41
C LYS A 100 -2.62 -12.85 14.52
N GLY A 101 -3.70 -13.57 14.20
CA GLY A 101 -4.64 -14.10 15.18
C GLY A 101 -5.42 -13.04 15.96
N THR A 102 -5.63 -11.87 15.35
CA THR A 102 -6.43 -10.79 15.93
C THR A 102 -7.89 -10.92 15.52
N ASP A 103 -8.80 -10.52 16.40
CA ASP A 103 -10.22 -10.45 16.09
C ASP A 103 -10.46 -9.29 15.10
N VAL A 104 -11.06 -9.60 13.94
CA VAL A 104 -11.33 -8.63 12.89
C VAL A 104 -12.61 -7.82 13.14
N ASP A 105 -13.54 -8.38 13.91
CA ASP A 105 -14.83 -7.76 14.21
C ASP A 105 -14.77 -6.91 15.47
N GLN A 106 -13.92 -7.29 16.42
CA GLN A 106 -13.73 -6.60 17.70
C GLN A 106 -12.23 -6.29 17.92
N PRO A 107 -11.63 -5.40 17.13
CA PRO A 107 -10.22 -5.08 17.26
C PRO A 107 -9.91 -4.49 18.63
N ARG A 108 -8.84 -5.00 19.23
CA ARG A 108 -8.39 -4.58 20.58
C ARG A 108 -8.14 -3.07 20.61
N ASN A 109 -8.60 -2.42 21.68
CA ASN A 109 -8.41 -1.00 21.94
C ASN A 109 -9.11 -0.07 20.94
N LEU A 110 -10.02 -0.59 20.13
CA LEU A 110 -10.83 0.21 19.21
C LEU A 110 -12.29 0.11 19.63
N ALA A 111 -12.79 1.13 20.31
CA ALA A 111 -14.20 1.26 20.67
C ALA A 111 -14.74 2.58 20.13
N LYS A 112 -15.97 2.56 19.59
CA LYS A 112 -16.65 3.77 19.13
C LYS A 112 -17.10 4.68 20.27
N ALA A 113 -17.28 4.10 21.43
CA ALA A 113 -17.53 4.82 22.69
C ALA A 113 -16.87 4.06 23.82
N VAL A 114 -16.08 4.75 24.62
CA VAL A 114 -15.60 4.25 25.90
C VAL A 114 -16.44 4.97 26.96
N THR A 115 -17.42 4.29 27.51
CA THR A 115 -18.05 4.72 28.76
C THR A 115 -17.15 4.23 29.89
N VAL A 116 -16.43 5.16 30.48
CA VAL A 116 -15.78 4.93 31.77
C VAL A 116 -16.82 5.31 32.81
N GLU A 117 -17.42 4.32 33.45
CA GLU A 117 -18.18 4.52 34.67
C GLU A 117 -17.21 4.54 35.88
#